data_830ef156a73ed9a7e6fd63cf5bd0cde2
#
_entry.id   830ef156a73ed9a7e6fd63cf5bd0cde2
#
_cell.length_a   1.000
_cell.length_b   1.000
_cell.length_c   1.000
_cell.angle_alpha   90.00
_cell.angle_beta   90.00
_cell.angle_gamma   90.00
#
_symmetry.space_group_name_H-M   'P 1'
#
loop_
_entity.id
_entity.type
_entity.pdbx_description
1 polymer ?
#
loop_
_entity_poly.entity_id
_entity_poly.type
_entity_poly.pdbx_seq_one_letter_code
_entity_poly.pdbx_strand_id
1 'polypeptide(L)'
;MNRINRRYALACPTSMGVRITPPDRMAVQSSNTFYMQATSAESNVLNVASSLGQECLVLTKFVKGSPVADFIKRQLRARNIRFEGVDAPQGGPWGYRHQFNIADSGFGLRAPRVWND
;
A
#
# COMPACT_ATOMS: atom_id res chain seq x y z
N MET A 1 -11.60 17.19 -17.44
CA MET A 1 -12.13 16.02 -16.75
C MET A 1 -13.29 16.44 -15.85
N ASN A 2 -14.43 15.85 -16.03
CA ASN A 2 -15.61 16.24 -15.28
C ASN A 2 -15.71 15.42 -13.99
N ARG A 3 -15.11 15.92 -12.91
CA ARG A 3 -15.12 15.27 -11.60
C ARG A 3 -16.45 15.35 -10.89
N ILE A 4 -17.32 16.28 -11.31
CA ILE A 4 -18.55 16.64 -10.63
C ILE A 4 -19.57 15.48 -10.63
N ASN A 5 -19.52 14.61 -11.64
CA ASN A 5 -20.46 13.51 -11.80
C ASN A 5 -19.95 12.16 -11.28
N ARG A 6 -18.73 12.12 -10.72
CA ARG A 6 -18.22 10.88 -10.16
C ARG A 6 -18.68 10.69 -8.75
N ARG A 7 -19.28 9.53 -8.54
CA ARG A 7 -19.66 9.08 -7.20
C ARG A 7 -18.85 7.86 -6.82
N TYR A 8 -18.39 7.86 -5.59
CA TYR A 8 -17.67 6.74 -5.01
C TYR A 8 -18.53 6.11 -3.93
N ALA A 9 -18.57 4.78 -3.93
CA ALA A 9 -19.24 4.05 -2.85
C ALA A 9 -18.46 4.19 -1.55
N LEU A 10 -17.12 4.29 -1.66
CA LEU A 10 -16.26 4.44 -0.50
C LEU A 10 -15.04 5.27 -0.89
N ALA A 11 -14.71 6.25 -0.07
CA ALA A 11 -13.52 7.08 -0.21
C ALA A 11 -12.84 7.18 1.15
N CYS A 12 -11.54 6.89 1.21
CA CYS A 12 -10.80 6.89 2.45
C CYS A 12 -9.50 7.67 2.33
N PRO A 13 -9.26 8.66 3.21
CA PRO A 13 -7.93 9.20 3.38
C PRO A 13 -7.06 8.18 4.11
N THR A 14 -5.85 7.97 3.63
CA THR A 14 -4.93 7.00 4.21
C THR A 14 -3.49 7.33 3.90
N SER A 15 -2.58 6.80 4.69
CA SER A 15 -1.15 6.79 4.39
C SER A 15 -0.81 5.45 3.76
N MET A 16 -0.44 5.49 2.48
CA MET A 16 -0.05 4.28 1.77
C MET A 16 1.41 3.94 2.02
N GLY A 17 1.66 2.66 2.23
CA GLY A 17 3.00 2.12 2.37
C GLY A 17 3.19 0.84 1.59
N VAL A 18 4.29 0.19 1.82
CA VAL A 18 4.58 -1.12 1.24
C VAL A 18 4.91 -2.13 2.32
N ARG A 19 4.49 -3.35 2.08
CA ARG A 19 4.82 -4.50 2.91
C ARG A 19 5.71 -5.44 2.12
N ILE A 20 6.75 -5.94 2.77
CA ILE A 20 7.56 -7.00 2.21
C ILE A 20 7.42 -8.26 3.06
N THR A 21 7.35 -9.40 2.39
CA THR A 21 7.14 -10.71 3.04
C THR A 21 8.03 -11.74 2.36
N PRO A 22 8.78 -12.56 3.12
CA PRO A 22 9.55 -13.63 2.51
C PRO A 22 8.63 -14.69 1.87
N PRO A 23 9.09 -15.37 0.81
CA PRO A 23 8.32 -16.46 0.21
C PRO A 23 8.31 -17.69 1.12
N ASP A 24 7.38 -18.60 0.86
CA ASP A 24 7.35 -19.96 1.42
C ASP A 24 7.35 -20.00 2.96
N ARG A 25 6.78 -18.96 3.58
CA ARG A 25 6.73 -18.83 5.05
C ARG A 25 8.12 -18.88 5.71
N MET A 26 9.15 -18.48 5.00
CA MET A 26 10.49 -18.37 5.56
C MET A 26 10.53 -17.30 6.64
N ALA A 27 11.42 -17.46 7.59
CA ALA A 27 11.72 -16.41 8.55
C ALA A 27 12.40 -15.22 7.84
N VAL A 28 12.11 -14.01 8.29
CA VAL A 28 12.64 -12.79 7.68
C VAL A 28 14.16 -12.82 7.57
N GLN A 29 14.83 -13.22 8.65
CA GLN A 29 16.30 -13.26 8.70
C GLN A 29 16.94 -14.34 7.82
N SER A 30 16.14 -15.27 7.29
CA SER A 30 16.63 -16.39 6.50
C SER A 30 16.41 -16.22 5.00
N SER A 31 15.80 -15.11 4.57
CA SER A 31 15.46 -14.92 3.16
C SER A 31 16.17 -13.72 2.56
N ASN A 32 16.64 -13.88 1.33
CA ASN A 32 17.16 -12.78 0.51
C ASN A 32 16.11 -12.30 -0.51
N THR A 33 14.98 -12.97 -0.60
CA THR A 33 13.92 -12.68 -1.55
C THR A 33 12.65 -12.30 -0.80
N PHE A 34 11.96 -11.25 -1.25
CA PHE A 34 10.73 -10.78 -0.63
C PHE A 34 9.71 -10.41 -1.69
N TYR A 35 8.45 -10.74 -1.43
CA TYR A 35 7.33 -10.17 -2.17
C TYR A 35 7.01 -8.79 -1.61
N MET A 36 6.69 -7.86 -2.50
CA MET A 36 6.32 -6.50 -2.14
C MET A 36 4.87 -6.23 -2.53
N GLN A 37 4.13 -5.59 -1.66
CA GLN A 37 2.74 -5.20 -1.92
C GLN A 37 2.45 -3.84 -1.31
N ALA A 38 1.61 -3.07 -1.98
CA ALA A 38 1.10 -1.83 -1.43
C ALA A 38 0.08 -2.15 -0.32
N THR A 39 0.13 -1.41 0.76
CA THR A 39 -0.72 -1.69 1.92
C THR A 39 -1.12 -0.43 2.67
N SER A 40 -2.32 -0.46 3.18
CA SER A 40 -2.83 0.33 4.30
C SER A 40 -4.09 -0.37 4.78
N ALA A 41 -4.48 -0.15 6.03
CA ALA A 41 -5.71 -0.75 6.56
C ALA A 41 -6.92 -0.31 5.73
N GLU A 42 -6.98 0.98 5.41
CA GLU A 42 -8.09 1.57 4.65
C GLU A 42 -8.13 1.06 3.22
N SER A 43 -6.98 0.93 2.55
CA SER A 43 -6.94 0.40 1.18
C SER A 43 -7.35 -1.07 1.11
N ASN A 44 -7.11 -1.84 2.16
CA ASN A 44 -7.57 -3.22 2.25
C ASN A 44 -9.10 -3.30 2.29
N VAL A 45 -9.74 -2.39 3.02
CA VAL A 45 -11.21 -2.29 3.04
C VAL A 45 -11.74 -1.87 1.66
N LEU A 46 -11.11 -0.88 1.03
CA LEU A 46 -11.47 -0.44 -0.32
C LEU A 46 -11.32 -1.56 -1.34
N ASN A 47 -10.33 -2.42 -1.18
CA ASN A 47 -10.12 -3.53 -2.08
C ASN A 47 -11.28 -4.54 -2.05
N VAL A 48 -11.89 -4.75 -0.90
CA VAL A 48 -13.09 -5.57 -0.79
C VAL A 48 -14.25 -4.95 -1.58
N ALA A 49 -14.51 -3.67 -1.37
CA ALA A 49 -15.57 -2.97 -2.08
C ALA A 49 -15.32 -2.95 -3.60
N SER A 50 -14.09 -2.70 -4.01
CA SER A 50 -13.70 -2.71 -5.43
C SER A 50 -13.90 -4.08 -6.07
N SER A 51 -13.55 -5.15 -5.37
CA SER A 51 -13.75 -6.51 -5.87
C SER A 51 -15.22 -6.90 -6.02
N LEU A 52 -16.10 -6.17 -5.32
CA LEU A 52 -17.55 -6.30 -5.48
C LEU A 52 -18.13 -5.37 -6.55
N GLY A 53 -17.28 -4.72 -7.34
CA GLY A 53 -17.69 -3.86 -8.45
C GLY A 53 -18.01 -2.43 -8.05
N GLN A 54 -17.69 -2.01 -6.84
CA GLN A 54 -17.94 -0.64 -6.38
C GLN A 54 -16.81 0.31 -6.77
N GLU A 55 -17.15 1.56 -7.05
CA GLU A 55 -16.17 2.62 -7.31
C GLU A 55 -15.58 3.10 -5.98
N CYS A 56 -14.26 3.03 -5.85
CA CYS A 56 -13.54 3.37 -4.63
C CYS A 56 -12.44 4.39 -4.90
N LEU A 57 -12.16 5.23 -3.89
CA LEU A 57 -11.16 6.29 -3.97
C LEU A 57 -10.27 6.28 -2.73
N VAL A 58 -8.97 6.24 -2.96
CA VAL A 58 -7.94 6.52 -1.94
C VAL A 58 -7.51 7.98 -2.06
N LEU A 59 -7.49 8.68 -0.93
CA LEU A 59 -6.95 10.03 -0.81
C LEU A 59 -5.66 9.94 0.00
N THR A 60 -4.54 10.31 -0.61
CA THR A 60 -3.24 10.15 0.05
C THR A 60 -2.22 11.17 -0.50
N LYS A 61 -1.05 11.22 0.13
CA LYS A 61 0.11 11.91 -0.41
C LYS A 61 1.05 10.90 -1.04
N PHE A 62 1.63 11.28 -2.17
CA PHE A 62 2.67 10.49 -2.82
C PHE A 62 4.00 11.23 -2.76
N VAL A 63 5.08 10.51 -2.52
CA VAL A 63 6.41 11.10 -2.58
C VAL A 63 6.80 11.29 -4.03
N LYS A 64 6.99 12.54 -4.44
CA LYS A 64 7.28 12.91 -5.83
C LYS A 64 8.57 12.26 -6.31
N GLY A 65 8.51 11.60 -7.46
CA GLY A 65 9.68 10.97 -8.07
C GLY A 65 10.11 9.66 -7.40
N SER A 66 9.36 9.17 -6.42
CA SER A 66 9.70 7.93 -5.73
C SER A 66 9.24 6.70 -6.53
N PRO A 67 10.11 5.74 -6.79
CA PRO A 67 9.69 4.47 -7.41
C PRO A 67 8.74 3.67 -6.51
N VAL A 68 8.79 3.89 -5.20
CA VAL A 68 7.85 3.29 -4.26
C VAL A 68 6.44 3.87 -4.47
N ALA A 69 6.34 5.18 -4.68
CA ALA A 69 5.06 5.81 -5.03
C ALA A 69 4.49 5.24 -6.34
N ASP A 70 5.33 5.08 -7.35
CA ASP A 70 4.91 4.50 -8.63
C ASP A 70 4.44 3.06 -8.47
N PHE A 71 5.11 2.28 -7.66
CA PHE A 71 4.70 0.92 -7.33
C PHE A 71 3.32 0.91 -6.65
N ILE A 72 3.10 1.78 -5.66
CA ILE A 72 1.81 1.88 -4.96
C ILE A 72 0.69 2.24 -5.95
N LYS A 73 0.93 3.22 -6.82
CA LYS A 73 -0.04 3.62 -7.84
C LYS A 73 -0.38 2.46 -8.78
N ARG A 74 0.63 1.70 -9.21
CA ARG A 74 0.42 0.52 -10.05
C ARG A 74 -0.43 -0.54 -9.34
N GLN A 75 -0.16 -0.78 -8.07
CA GLN A 75 -0.94 -1.73 -7.26
C GLN A 75 -2.40 -1.30 -7.11
N LEU A 76 -2.63 -0.03 -6.86
CA LEU A 76 -3.99 0.52 -6.75
C LEU A 76 -4.74 0.38 -8.07
N ARG A 77 -4.09 0.67 -9.19
CA ARG A 77 -4.69 0.46 -10.53
C ARG A 77 -5.04 -1.00 -10.78
N ALA A 78 -4.14 -1.90 -10.41
CA ALA A 78 -4.37 -3.35 -10.56
C ALA A 78 -5.57 -3.84 -9.74
N ARG A 79 -5.86 -3.19 -8.62
CA ARG A 79 -7.01 -3.47 -7.77
C ARG A 79 -8.25 -2.67 -8.16
N ASN A 80 -8.17 -1.91 -9.25
CA ASN A 80 -9.24 -1.04 -9.74
C ASN A 80 -9.70 -0.01 -8.68
N ILE A 81 -8.77 0.51 -7.91
CA ILE A 81 -9.00 1.55 -6.92
C ILE A 81 -8.45 2.86 -7.48
N ARG A 82 -9.28 3.88 -7.54
CA ARG A 82 -8.87 5.23 -7.93
C ARG A 82 -8.14 5.90 -6.80
N PHE A 83 -7.25 6.81 -7.14
CA PHE A 83 -6.51 7.56 -6.13
C PHE A 83 -6.37 9.01 -6.56
N GLU A 84 -6.37 9.88 -5.56
CA GLU A 84 -6.03 11.28 -5.69
C GLU A 84 -5.14 11.68 -4.53
N GLY A 85 -4.23 12.62 -4.77
CA GLY A 85 -3.35 13.12 -3.74
C GLY A 85 -2.40 14.18 -4.21
N VAL A 86 -1.76 14.81 -3.27
CA VAL A 86 -0.75 15.85 -3.51
C VAL A 86 0.61 15.16 -3.54
N ASP A 87 1.46 15.57 -4.48
CA ASP A 87 2.85 15.14 -4.46
C ASP A 87 3.59 15.89 -3.36
N ALA A 88 4.28 15.14 -2.50
CA ALA A 88 5.15 15.69 -1.49
C ALA A 88 6.61 15.57 -1.94
N PRO A 89 7.45 16.59 -1.70
CA PRO A 89 8.85 16.49 -2.07
C PRO A 89 9.55 15.42 -1.25
N GLN A 90 10.46 14.70 -1.87
CA GLN A 90 11.31 13.78 -1.12
C GLN A 90 12.31 14.60 -0.31
N GLY A 91 12.25 14.46 1.00
CA GLY A 91 13.22 15.04 1.90
C GLY A 91 14.47 14.16 2.03
N GLY A 92 15.46 14.62 2.77
CA GLY A 92 16.62 13.81 3.14
C GLY A 92 16.24 12.66 4.08
N PRO A 93 17.17 12.16 4.91
CA PRO A 93 16.93 11.00 5.78
C PRO A 93 15.71 11.13 6.70
N TRP A 94 15.34 12.38 7.00
CA TRP A 94 14.21 12.71 7.88
C TRP A 94 13.03 13.29 7.10
N GLY A 95 13.06 13.21 5.76
CA GLY A 95 12.00 13.74 4.90
C GLY A 95 10.84 12.78 4.71
N TYR A 96 9.91 13.20 3.86
CA TYR A 96 8.74 12.39 3.53
C TYR A 96 9.18 11.09 2.84
N ARG A 97 8.57 10.00 3.25
CA ARG A 97 8.72 8.69 2.63
C ARG A 97 7.46 7.87 2.83
N HIS A 98 7.29 6.87 2.00
CA HIS A 98 6.24 5.88 2.21
C HIS A 98 6.67 4.91 3.30
N GLN A 99 5.70 4.50 4.11
CA GLN A 99 5.92 3.55 5.19
C GLN A 99 6.35 2.18 4.65
N PHE A 100 7.27 1.55 5.35
CA PHE A 100 7.65 0.17 5.13
C PHE A 100 7.25 -0.69 6.31
N ASN A 101 6.75 -1.89 6.04
CA ASN A 101 6.68 -2.91 7.06
C ASN A 101 7.14 -4.27 6.53
N ILE A 102 7.62 -5.09 7.44
CA ILE A 102 8.10 -6.43 7.15
C ILE A 102 7.19 -7.40 7.88
N ALA A 103 6.63 -8.37 7.15
CA ALA A 103 5.71 -9.35 7.71
C ALA A 103 6.31 -10.75 7.62
N ASP A 104 6.29 -11.45 8.74
CA ASP A 104 6.55 -12.88 8.83
C ASP A 104 5.20 -13.59 8.93
N SER A 105 4.91 -14.48 7.99
CA SER A 105 3.64 -15.22 7.97
C SER A 105 3.54 -16.27 9.07
N GLY A 106 4.66 -16.59 9.72
CA GLY A 106 4.73 -17.66 10.69
C GLY A 106 4.74 -19.05 10.05
N PHE A 107 5.30 -20.00 10.78
CA PHE A 107 5.30 -21.41 10.39
C PHE A 107 5.61 -22.27 11.62
N GLY A 108 4.83 -23.31 11.83
CA GLY A 108 4.99 -24.20 12.99
C GLY A 108 4.81 -23.43 14.30
N LEU A 109 5.82 -23.48 15.14
CA LEU A 109 5.81 -22.77 16.45
C LEU A 109 6.14 -21.28 16.32
N ARG A 110 6.55 -20.81 15.15
CA ARG A 110 6.83 -19.39 14.92
C ARG A 110 5.53 -18.65 14.59
N ALA A 111 5.10 -17.76 15.48
CA ALA A 111 3.89 -16.97 15.27
C ALA A 111 4.08 -15.91 14.16
N PRO A 112 3.00 -15.54 13.46
CA PRO A 112 3.06 -14.42 12.53
C PRO A 112 3.38 -13.12 13.25
N ARG A 113 4.15 -12.26 12.60
CA ARG A 113 4.58 -10.99 13.18
C ARG A 113 4.82 -9.93 12.11
N VAL A 114 4.55 -8.67 12.46
CA VAL A 114 4.79 -7.52 11.59
C VAL A 114 5.64 -6.49 12.33
N TRP A 115 6.67 -6.00 11.66
CA TRP A 115 7.47 -4.88 12.15
C TRP A 115 7.28 -3.69 11.22
N ASN A 116 7.09 -2.52 11.82
CA ASN A 116 6.96 -1.26 11.10
C ASN A 116 8.26 -0.48 11.16
N ASP A 117 8.57 0.20 10.05
CA ASP A 117 9.66 1.15 9.97
C ASP A 117 9.10 2.58 9.80
#